data_5e43c3be34322d09e759c2edb41f4e6e
#
_entry.id   5e43c3be34322d09e759c2edb41f4e6e
#
_cell.length_a   1.000
_cell.length_b   1.000
_cell.length_c   1.000
_cell.angle_alpha   90.00
_cell.angle_beta   90.00
_cell.angle_gamma   90.00
#
_symmetry.space_group_name_H-M   'P 1'
#
loop_
_entity.id
_entity.type
_entity.pdbx_description
1 polymer ?
#
loop_
_entity_poly.entity_id
_entity_poly.type
_entity_poly.pdbx_seq_one_letter_code
_entity_poly.pdbx_strand_id
1 'polypeptide(L)'
;MRGTKRGFRRTIASLLVFSLCIAAVPALPAKADNKINELQNQIKEEQKKQNDTKDQKKQTENNINSLNNVKTSLQGELNGLTDDLTQISSRLEEIEQNIIDKNQEISDTQEKLEQAKETESSQYAAMKQRLRYLYRDNNRTYYEILFSAMTFSELLNQSIYVEKLHEYDHRMLLSYKAQREAIEEMEAKLEEEKAQLDDLQAQAKEQQASIMTSVNNTKNSISAYSGQIAEAQAQADALGNQIAEQDKNIAALKKQLQEEIAKSRLAAKSAWRDISEVSFAEGDRYLLANLIYCEAG
;
A
#
# COMPACT_ATOMS: atom_id res chain seq x y z
N MET A 1 9.13 2.48 20.96
CA MET A 1 8.04 3.17 21.68
C MET A 1 6.80 2.29 21.67
N ARG A 2 6.42 1.83 22.88
CA ARG A 2 5.22 1.01 23.12
C ARG A 2 4.03 1.94 23.23
N GLY A 3 2.94 1.72 22.47
CA GLY A 3 1.68 2.47 22.57
C GLY A 3 0.52 1.73 21.93
N THR A 4 -0.12 0.94 22.73
CA THR A 4 -1.57 0.75 22.95
C THR A 4 -2.45 0.37 21.76
N LYS A 5 -2.44 -0.92 21.47
CA LYS A 5 -3.60 -1.61 20.87
C LYS A 5 -4.52 -2.06 22.03
N ARG A 6 -5.53 -1.28 22.39
CA ARG A 6 -6.70 -1.71 23.20
C ARG A 6 -7.84 -0.73 22.98
N GLY A 7 -8.97 -1.21 22.46
CA GLY A 7 -10.25 -0.54 22.68
C GLY A 7 -11.13 -0.30 21.47
N PHE A 8 -11.42 -1.34 20.64
CA PHE A 8 -12.59 -1.26 19.77
C PHE A 8 -13.21 -2.65 19.55
N ARG A 9 -13.45 -3.33 20.66
CA ARG A 9 -14.28 -4.53 20.68
C ARG A 9 -15.18 -4.47 21.90
N ARG A 10 -16.35 -3.87 21.78
CA ARG A 10 -17.53 -4.02 22.64
C ARG A 10 -18.44 -2.83 22.38
N THR A 11 -19.45 -3.01 21.58
CA THR A 11 -20.83 -2.48 21.74
C THR A 11 -21.64 -2.81 20.49
N ILE A 12 -21.83 -4.07 20.18
CA ILE A 12 -22.95 -4.51 19.33
C ILE A 12 -23.48 -5.76 20.00
N ALA A 13 -24.22 -5.57 21.08
CA ALA A 13 -25.11 -6.59 21.61
C ALA A 13 -26.03 -5.92 22.63
N SER A 14 -27.16 -5.42 22.20
CA SER A 14 -28.38 -5.24 23.01
C SER A 14 -29.36 -4.30 22.29
N LEU A 15 -30.16 -4.82 21.44
CA LEU A 15 -31.47 -4.23 21.09
C LEU A 15 -32.28 -5.25 20.31
N LEU A 16 -32.63 -6.34 21.01
CA LEU A 16 -33.74 -7.21 20.60
C LEU A 16 -34.55 -7.49 21.86
N VAL A 17 -35.83 -7.35 21.71
CA VAL A 17 -36.92 -7.66 22.63
C VAL A 17 -37.52 -6.43 23.29
N PHE A 18 -38.52 -5.87 22.67
CA PHE A 18 -39.70 -5.43 23.38
C PHE A 18 -40.96 -6.00 22.71
N SER A 19 -41.41 -7.09 23.32
CA SER A 19 -42.62 -7.82 22.98
C SER A 19 -43.88 -7.10 23.45
N LEU A 20 -44.79 -7.09 22.58
CA LEU A 20 -46.20 -6.73 22.62
C LEU A 20 -46.97 -7.37 23.77
N CYS A 21 -47.58 -6.58 24.66
CA CYS A 21 -48.72 -6.99 25.47
C CYS A 21 -49.83 -5.94 25.35
N ILE A 22 -50.86 -6.23 24.55
CA ILE A 22 -52.11 -5.45 24.50
C ILE A 22 -53.14 -6.21 25.32
N ALA A 23 -53.53 -5.68 26.48
CA ALA A 23 -54.69 -6.11 27.22
C ALA A 23 -55.91 -5.25 26.83
N ALA A 24 -56.98 -5.90 26.45
CA ALA A 24 -58.25 -5.30 26.04
C ALA A 24 -59.08 -4.86 27.27
N VAL A 25 -59.58 -3.65 27.27
CA VAL A 25 -60.65 -3.17 28.15
C VAL A 25 -61.72 -2.43 27.34
N PRO A 26 -63.02 -2.65 27.53
CA PRO A 26 -64.12 -2.09 26.71
C PRO A 26 -64.54 -0.68 27.13
N ALA A 27 -65.04 0.04 26.17
CA ALA A 27 -65.04 1.47 26.05
C ALA A 27 -66.39 2.19 26.10
N LEU A 28 -66.36 3.47 26.39
CA LEU A 28 -67.41 4.48 26.24
C LEU A 28 -67.01 5.54 25.18
N PRO A 29 -67.93 6.29 24.55
CA PRO A 29 -67.68 7.07 23.29
C PRO A 29 -66.65 8.23 23.41
N ALA A 30 -66.22 8.60 24.60
CA ALA A 30 -65.06 9.51 24.77
C ALA A 30 -63.72 8.88 24.39
N LYS A 31 -63.68 7.61 23.93
CA LYS A 31 -62.45 6.83 23.64
C LYS A 31 -62.03 6.89 22.15
N ALA A 32 -62.87 7.32 21.22
CA ALA A 32 -62.48 7.38 19.81
C ALA A 32 -61.42 8.48 19.54
N ASP A 33 -61.53 9.64 20.14
CA ASP A 33 -60.57 10.73 19.99
C ASP A 33 -59.23 10.41 20.64
N ASN A 34 -59.23 9.71 21.78
CA ASN A 34 -58.00 9.28 22.45
C ASN A 34 -57.24 8.23 21.58
N LYS A 35 -57.99 7.29 20.94
CA LYS A 35 -57.37 6.26 20.12
C LYS A 35 -56.86 6.79 18.78
N ILE A 36 -57.55 7.76 18.20
CA ILE A 36 -57.07 8.50 17.01
C ILE A 36 -55.77 9.25 17.32
N ASN A 37 -55.71 9.99 18.47
CA ASN A 37 -54.50 10.69 18.91
C ASN A 37 -53.36 9.72 19.23
N GLU A 38 -53.63 8.58 19.85
CA GLU A 38 -52.68 7.53 20.13
C GLU A 38 -52.06 6.97 18.84
N LEU A 39 -52.89 6.59 17.84
CA LEU A 39 -52.45 6.11 16.54
C LEU A 39 -51.63 7.17 15.77
N GLN A 40 -52.00 8.43 15.85
CA GLN A 40 -51.23 9.54 15.27
C GLN A 40 -49.88 9.69 15.92
N ASN A 41 -49.78 9.57 17.24
CA ASN A 41 -48.52 9.62 17.96
C ASN A 41 -47.63 8.39 17.61
N GLN A 42 -48.20 7.19 17.56
CA GLN A 42 -47.47 5.98 17.14
C GLN A 42 -46.94 6.11 15.71
N ILE A 43 -47.71 6.67 14.78
CA ILE A 43 -47.26 6.95 13.41
C ILE A 43 -46.07 7.93 13.41
N LYS A 44 -46.17 9.01 14.19
CA LYS A 44 -45.07 9.99 14.29
C LYS A 44 -43.82 9.38 14.88
N GLU A 45 -43.94 8.59 15.94
CA GLU A 45 -42.79 7.91 16.56
C GLU A 45 -42.13 6.90 15.59
N GLU A 46 -42.94 6.11 14.87
CA GLU A 46 -42.43 5.14 13.91
C GLU A 46 -41.82 5.84 12.70
N GLN A 47 -42.36 6.95 12.23
CA GLN A 47 -41.72 7.80 11.21
C GLN A 47 -40.43 8.40 11.66
N LYS A 48 -40.32 8.81 12.93
CA LYS A 48 -39.05 9.31 13.50
C LYS A 48 -38.02 8.20 13.52
N LYS A 49 -38.36 7.01 14.05
CA LYS A 49 -37.44 5.86 14.05
C LYS A 49 -36.99 5.48 12.63
N GLN A 50 -37.90 5.54 11.66
CA GLN A 50 -37.59 5.27 10.27
C GLN A 50 -36.60 6.30 9.69
N ASN A 51 -36.78 7.59 10.00
CA ASN A 51 -35.82 8.62 9.56
C ASN A 51 -34.45 8.42 10.20
N ASP A 52 -34.39 8.11 11.50
CA ASP A 52 -33.15 7.78 12.19
C ASP A 52 -32.46 6.55 11.55
N THR A 53 -33.22 5.53 11.16
CA THR A 53 -32.70 4.34 10.47
C THR A 53 -32.20 4.69 9.05
N LYS A 54 -32.89 5.57 8.33
CA LYS A 54 -32.45 6.07 7.01
C LYS A 54 -31.16 6.87 7.11
N ASP A 55 -31.01 7.70 8.14
CA ASP A 55 -29.80 8.47 8.37
C ASP A 55 -28.62 7.55 8.71
N GLN A 56 -28.84 6.53 9.54
CA GLN A 56 -27.84 5.51 9.83
C GLN A 56 -27.40 4.76 8.56
N LYS A 57 -28.37 4.36 7.72
CA LYS A 57 -28.07 3.72 6.44
C LYS A 57 -27.23 4.61 5.55
N LYS A 58 -27.58 5.88 5.41
CA LYS A 58 -26.82 6.86 4.63
C LYS A 58 -25.41 7.05 5.16
N GLN A 59 -25.21 7.11 6.49
CA GLN A 59 -23.88 7.18 7.10
C GLN A 59 -23.06 5.93 6.78
N THR A 60 -23.67 4.74 6.84
CA THR A 60 -23.02 3.48 6.50
C THR A 60 -22.61 3.44 5.02
N GLU A 61 -23.48 3.88 4.11
CA GLU A 61 -23.18 4.00 2.67
C GLU A 61 -22.02 4.99 2.39
N ASN A 62 -22.00 6.13 3.09
CA ASN A 62 -20.90 7.08 3.01
C ASN A 62 -19.57 6.47 3.51
N ASN A 63 -19.62 5.67 4.57
CA ASN A 63 -18.46 4.94 5.07
C ASN A 63 -17.97 3.91 4.03
N ILE A 64 -18.87 3.16 3.41
CA ILE A 64 -18.52 2.23 2.32
C ILE A 64 -17.80 2.96 1.18
N ASN A 65 -18.29 4.12 0.76
CA ASN A 65 -17.66 4.91 -0.29
C ASN A 65 -16.25 5.38 0.10
N SER A 66 -16.08 5.82 1.36
CA SER A 66 -14.78 6.21 1.89
C SER A 66 -13.79 5.03 1.91
N LEU A 67 -14.23 3.87 2.39
CA LEU A 67 -13.42 2.64 2.42
C LEU A 67 -13.04 2.16 0.99
N ASN A 68 -13.97 2.27 0.04
CA ASN A 68 -13.69 1.95 -1.36
C ASN A 68 -12.63 2.89 -1.97
N ASN A 69 -12.69 4.18 -1.67
CA ASN A 69 -11.67 5.14 -2.12
C ASN A 69 -10.29 4.79 -1.57
N VAL A 70 -10.19 4.47 -0.28
CA VAL A 70 -8.93 4.02 0.34
C VAL A 70 -8.43 2.72 -0.31
N LYS A 71 -9.32 1.75 -0.52
CA LYS A 71 -8.97 0.49 -1.20
C LYS A 71 -8.43 0.73 -2.61
N THR A 72 -9.05 1.63 -3.38
CA THR A 72 -8.60 1.99 -4.74
C THR A 72 -7.23 2.66 -4.71
N SER A 73 -6.98 3.55 -3.74
CA SER A 73 -5.67 4.18 -3.56
C SER A 73 -4.59 3.14 -3.24
N LEU A 74 -4.87 2.20 -2.33
CA LEU A 74 -3.96 1.11 -1.98
C LEU A 74 -3.68 0.16 -3.17
N GLN A 75 -4.66 -0.05 -4.04
CA GLN A 75 -4.46 -0.82 -5.27
C GLN A 75 -3.52 -0.10 -6.24
N GLY A 76 -3.62 1.23 -6.35
CA GLY A 76 -2.69 2.05 -7.12
C GLY A 76 -1.27 1.98 -6.56
N GLU A 77 -1.12 2.09 -5.23
CA GLU A 77 0.17 1.94 -4.54
C GLU A 77 0.77 0.55 -4.76
N LEU A 78 -0.05 -0.51 -4.68
CA LEU A 78 0.40 -1.88 -4.93
C LEU A 78 0.95 -2.06 -6.35
N ASN A 79 0.31 -1.46 -7.35
CA ASN A 79 0.80 -1.49 -8.73
C ASN A 79 2.15 -0.79 -8.84
N GLY A 80 2.30 0.41 -8.27
CA GLY A 80 3.58 1.13 -8.24
C GLY A 80 4.69 0.33 -7.56
N LEU A 81 4.42 -0.26 -6.39
CA LEU A 81 5.39 -1.13 -5.69
C LEU A 81 5.76 -2.38 -6.50
N THR A 82 4.84 -2.91 -7.30
CA THR A 82 5.10 -4.07 -8.17
C THR A 82 5.99 -3.68 -9.34
N ASP A 83 5.79 -2.49 -9.91
CA ASP A 83 6.63 -1.94 -10.96
C ASP A 83 8.05 -1.65 -10.45
N ASP A 84 8.18 -1.05 -9.25
CA ASP A 84 9.46 -0.82 -8.58
C ASP A 84 10.19 -2.14 -8.32
N LEU A 85 9.48 -3.18 -7.89
CA LEU A 85 10.04 -4.51 -7.65
C LEU A 85 10.58 -5.14 -8.94
N THR A 86 9.89 -4.94 -10.05
CA THR A 86 10.33 -5.39 -11.37
C THR A 86 11.60 -4.66 -11.81
N GLN A 87 11.65 -3.35 -11.64
CA GLN A 87 12.83 -2.54 -11.98
C GLN A 87 14.06 -2.95 -11.14
N ILE A 88 13.89 -3.14 -9.83
CA ILE A 88 14.97 -3.58 -8.95
C ILE A 88 15.45 -4.98 -9.30
N SER A 89 14.53 -5.88 -9.64
CA SER A 89 14.89 -7.23 -10.08
C SER A 89 15.73 -7.21 -11.36
N SER A 90 15.35 -6.40 -12.35
CA SER A 90 16.13 -6.22 -13.58
C SER A 90 17.50 -5.60 -13.30
N ARG A 91 17.57 -4.63 -12.40
CA ARG A 91 18.83 -4.00 -11.99
C ARG A 91 19.77 -4.98 -11.25
N LEU A 92 19.21 -5.86 -10.41
CA LEU A 92 19.98 -6.92 -9.76
C LEU A 92 20.59 -7.89 -10.77
N GLU A 93 19.82 -8.28 -11.78
CA GLU A 93 20.31 -9.16 -12.85
C GLU A 93 21.45 -8.51 -13.63
N GLU A 94 21.36 -7.21 -13.95
CA GLU A 94 22.44 -6.45 -14.57
C GLU A 94 23.68 -6.35 -13.68
N ILE A 95 23.52 -6.10 -12.38
CA ILE A 95 24.64 -6.06 -11.41
C ILE A 95 25.30 -7.43 -11.31
N GLU A 96 24.54 -8.50 -11.25
CA GLU A 96 25.09 -9.88 -11.20
C GLU A 96 25.90 -10.21 -12.46
N GLN A 97 25.44 -9.80 -13.64
CA GLN A 97 26.21 -9.96 -14.88
C GLN A 97 27.51 -9.15 -14.84
N ASN A 98 27.43 -7.89 -14.41
CA ASN A 98 28.63 -7.05 -14.27
C ASN A 98 29.67 -7.64 -13.29
N ILE A 99 29.22 -8.26 -12.19
CA ILE A 99 30.10 -8.95 -11.24
C ILE A 99 30.77 -10.14 -11.90
N ILE A 100 30.06 -10.91 -12.72
CA ILE A 100 30.63 -12.04 -13.46
C ILE A 100 31.70 -11.54 -14.43
N ASP A 101 31.41 -10.51 -15.20
CA ASP A 101 32.35 -9.94 -16.18
C ASP A 101 33.60 -9.36 -15.47
N LYS A 102 33.43 -8.67 -14.35
CA LYS A 102 34.55 -8.15 -13.55
C LYS A 102 35.40 -9.26 -12.93
N ASN A 103 34.82 -10.35 -12.46
CA ASN A 103 35.56 -11.50 -11.97
C ASN A 103 36.43 -12.12 -13.08
N GLN A 104 35.94 -12.18 -14.32
CA GLN A 104 36.72 -12.66 -15.45
C GLN A 104 37.88 -11.70 -15.76
N GLU A 105 37.64 -10.36 -15.78
CA GLU A 105 38.69 -9.35 -15.99
C GLU A 105 39.76 -9.41 -14.91
N ILE A 106 39.39 -9.61 -13.64
CA ILE A 106 40.34 -9.78 -12.52
C ILE A 106 41.18 -11.04 -12.75
N SER A 107 40.55 -12.17 -13.11
CA SER A 107 41.26 -13.41 -13.38
C SER A 107 42.28 -13.25 -14.55
N ASP A 108 41.86 -12.62 -15.64
CA ASP A 108 42.73 -12.37 -16.80
C ASP A 108 43.89 -11.40 -16.45
N THR A 109 43.63 -10.43 -15.57
CA THR A 109 44.62 -9.47 -15.11
C THR A 109 45.63 -10.12 -14.14
N GLN A 110 45.17 -11.01 -13.26
CA GLN A 110 46.03 -11.81 -12.38
C GLN A 110 46.95 -12.73 -13.19
N GLU A 111 46.46 -13.37 -14.25
CA GLU A 111 47.31 -14.17 -15.15
C GLU A 111 48.39 -13.31 -15.82
N LYS A 112 48.01 -12.14 -16.35
CA LYS A 112 48.98 -11.19 -16.94
C LYS A 112 50.01 -10.71 -15.92
N LEU A 113 49.60 -10.44 -14.67
CA LEU A 113 50.51 -10.03 -13.59
C LEU A 113 51.51 -11.14 -13.26
N GLU A 114 51.05 -12.40 -13.18
CA GLU A 114 51.94 -13.53 -12.93
C GLU A 114 52.94 -13.74 -14.08
N GLN A 115 52.49 -13.65 -15.32
CA GLN A 115 53.39 -13.69 -16.50
C GLN A 115 54.38 -12.53 -16.52
N ALA A 116 53.97 -11.33 -16.11
CA ALA A 116 54.84 -10.19 -16.02
C ALA A 116 55.91 -10.37 -14.90
N LYS A 117 55.53 -10.89 -13.72
CA LYS A 117 56.43 -11.22 -12.62
C LYS A 117 57.43 -12.32 -13.01
N GLU A 118 57.00 -13.37 -13.71
CA GLU A 118 57.88 -14.43 -14.19
C GLU A 118 58.88 -13.89 -15.20
N THR A 119 58.42 -13.07 -16.15
CA THR A 119 59.26 -12.43 -17.15
C THR A 119 60.30 -11.48 -16.49
N GLU A 120 59.86 -10.63 -15.54
CA GLU A 120 60.77 -9.77 -14.78
C GLU A 120 61.82 -10.56 -14.01
N SER A 121 61.38 -11.64 -13.31
CA SER A 121 62.30 -12.53 -12.56
C SER A 121 63.34 -13.17 -13.46
N SER A 122 62.91 -13.70 -14.64
CA SER A 122 63.80 -14.28 -15.65
C SER A 122 64.80 -13.24 -16.17
N GLN A 123 64.32 -12.06 -16.55
CA GLN A 123 65.21 -10.98 -17.03
C GLN A 123 66.16 -10.50 -15.95
N TYR A 124 65.71 -10.37 -14.69
CA TYR A 124 66.56 -10.03 -13.57
C TYR A 124 67.62 -11.08 -13.31
N ALA A 125 67.28 -12.37 -13.38
CA ALA A 125 68.26 -13.49 -13.25
C ALA A 125 69.29 -13.46 -14.35
N ALA A 126 68.91 -13.25 -15.60
CA ALA A 126 69.80 -13.11 -16.73
C ALA A 126 70.73 -11.91 -16.59
N MET A 127 70.21 -10.74 -16.18
CA MET A 127 71.00 -9.56 -15.92
C MET A 127 72.00 -9.77 -14.77
N LYS A 128 71.56 -10.41 -13.67
CA LYS A 128 72.40 -10.75 -12.54
C LYS A 128 73.56 -11.69 -12.92
N GLN A 129 73.22 -12.67 -13.77
CA GLN A 129 74.24 -13.60 -14.30
C GLN A 129 75.28 -12.86 -15.16
N ARG A 130 74.85 -11.93 -16.02
CA ARG A 130 75.70 -11.09 -16.85
C ARG A 130 76.57 -10.17 -15.98
N LEU A 131 76.02 -9.50 -14.96
CA LEU A 131 76.80 -8.67 -14.03
C LEU A 131 77.79 -9.48 -13.24
N ARG A 132 77.43 -10.70 -12.78
CA ARG A 132 78.40 -11.60 -12.10
C ARG A 132 79.55 -12.00 -12.99
N TYR A 133 79.26 -12.29 -14.26
CA TYR A 133 80.33 -12.60 -15.25
C TYR A 133 81.29 -11.40 -15.43
N LEU A 134 80.74 -10.21 -15.63
CA LEU A 134 81.49 -8.99 -15.80
C LEU A 134 82.36 -8.64 -14.55
N TYR A 135 81.74 -8.84 -13.35
CA TYR A 135 82.44 -8.57 -12.09
C TYR A 135 83.58 -9.60 -11.79
N ARG A 136 83.28 -10.89 -12.03
CA ARG A 136 84.25 -11.95 -11.76
C ARG A 136 85.48 -11.85 -12.65
N ASP A 137 85.28 -11.45 -13.88
CA ASP A 137 86.37 -11.25 -14.85
C ASP A 137 87.01 -9.83 -14.74
N ASN A 138 86.67 -9.12 -13.68
CA ASN A 138 87.35 -7.83 -13.33
C ASN A 138 87.25 -6.81 -14.49
N ASN A 139 86.13 -6.67 -15.17
CA ASN A 139 85.91 -5.93 -16.41
C ASN A 139 86.70 -6.43 -17.62
N ARG A 140 87.38 -7.55 -17.46
CA ARG A 140 88.26 -8.08 -18.48
C ARG A 140 87.51 -8.34 -19.79
N THR A 141 86.26 -8.77 -19.69
CA THR A 141 85.40 -9.01 -20.85
C THR A 141 85.11 -7.76 -21.67
N TYR A 142 84.84 -6.62 -21.06
CA TYR A 142 84.67 -5.38 -21.80
C TYR A 142 86.01 -4.94 -22.41
N TYR A 143 87.11 -5.06 -21.63
CA TYR A 143 88.47 -4.76 -22.12
C TYR A 143 88.88 -5.77 -23.21
N GLU A 144 88.62 -7.07 -23.08
CA GLU A 144 88.89 -8.08 -24.08
C GLU A 144 88.14 -7.81 -25.38
N ILE A 145 86.86 -7.48 -25.30
CA ILE A 145 86.05 -7.08 -26.48
C ILE A 145 86.70 -5.82 -27.09
N LEU A 146 87.02 -4.84 -26.32
CA LEU A 146 87.63 -3.58 -26.79
C LEU A 146 89.00 -3.84 -27.38
N PHE A 147 89.88 -4.62 -26.68
CA PHE A 147 91.28 -4.89 -27.09
C PHE A 147 91.38 -6.06 -28.09
N SER A 148 90.31 -6.83 -28.38
CA SER A 148 90.32 -7.79 -29.47
C SER A 148 90.16 -7.13 -30.84
N ALA A 149 89.88 -5.87 -30.90
CA ALA A 149 89.80 -5.12 -32.13
C ALA A 149 91.22 -4.99 -32.75
N MET A 150 91.35 -5.42 -34.02
CA MET A 150 92.56 -5.36 -34.81
C MET A 150 92.79 -3.96 -35.44
N THR A 151 91.72 -3.20 -35.54
CA THR A 151 91.69 -1.85 -36.14
C THR A 151 90.99 -0.85 -35.24
N PHE A 152 91.37 0.42 -35.34
CA PHE A 152 90.70 1.51 -34.61
C PHE A 152 89.17 1.60 -34.93
N SER A 153 88.79 1.32 -36.16
CA SER A 153 87.40 1.26 -36.59
C SER A 153 86.63 0.15 -35.85
N GLU A 154 87.19 -1.04 -35.69
CA GLU A 154 86.59 -2.12 -34.90
C GLU A 154 86.52 -1.79 -33.45
N LEU A 155 87.54 -1.15 -32.84
CA LEU A 155 87.52 -0.69 -31.46
C LEU A 155 86.32 0.28 -31.22
N LEU A 156 86.12 1.23 -32.13
CA LEU A 156 85.02 2.19 -32.04
C LEU A 156 83.63 1.48 -32.14
N ASN A 157 83.53 0.56 -33.08
CA ASN A 157 82.24 -0.22 -33.25
C ASN A 157 81.97 -1.12 -32.04
N GLN A 158 83.01 -1.70 -31.42
CA GLN A 158 82.86 -2.52 -30.22
C GLN A 158 82.46 -1.71 -29.00
N SER A 159 83.00 -0.49 -28.85
CA SER A 159 82.62 0.40 -27.76
C SER A 159 81.15 0.88 -27.88
N ILE A 160 80.70 1.21 -29.10
CA ILE A 160 79.31 1.55 -29.39
C ILE A 160 78.41 0.35 -29.13
N TYR A 161 78.82 -0.87 -29.46
CA TYR A 161 78.06 -2.09 -29.21
C TYR A 161 77.84 -2.33 -27.72
N VAL A 162 78.86 -2.17 -26.87
CA VAL A 162 78.82 -2.31 -25.41
C VAL A 162 77.84 -1.24 -24.83
N GLU A 163 78.00 0.00 -25.26
CA GLU A 163 77.07 1.08 -24.87
C GLU A 163 75.64 0.81 -25.21
N LYS A 164 75.36 0.37 -26.46
CA LYS A 164 74.00 0.02 -26.91
C LYS A 164 73.40 -1.18 -26.15
N LEU A 165 74.21 -2.16 -25.81
CA LEU A 165 73.79 -3.30 -25.01
C LEU A 165 73.40 -2.86 -23.60
N HIS A 166 74.14 -1.99 -22.97
CA HIS A 166 73.85 -1.44 -21.64
C HIS A 166 72.58 -0.58 -21.67
N GLU A 167 72.41 0.28 -22.66
CA GLU A 167 71.20 1.05 -22.87
C GLU A 167 69.97 0.16 -23.08
N TYR A 168 70.13 -0.92 -23.86
CA TYR A 168 69.05 -1.87 -24.09
C TYR A 168 68.62 -2.58 -22.79
N ASP A 169 69.59 -3.12 -22.03
CA ASP A 169 69.29 -3.82 -20.78
C ASP A 169 68.62 -2.89 -19.77
N HIS A 170 69.07 -1.64 -19.66
CA HIS A 170 68.48 -0.64 -18.78
C HIS A 170 67.02 -0.29 -19.21
N ARG A 171 66.80 -0.07 -20.49
CA ARG A 171 65.45 0.20 -21.02
C ARG A 171 64.53 -0.99 -20.82
N MET A 172 64.98 -2.21 -21.03
CA MET A 172 64.19 -3.43 -20.80
C MET A 172 63.75 -3.55 -19.34
N LEU A 173 64.67 -3.36 -18.40
CA LEU A 173 64.35 -3.41 -16.97
C LEU A 173 63.30 -2.36 -16.57
N LEU A 174 63.49 -1.10 -17.02
CA LEU A 174 62.49 -0.04 -16.77
C LEU A 174 61.13 -0.36 -17.39
N SER A 175 61.11 -0.92 -18.61
CA SER A 175 59.87 -1.30 -19.27
C SER A 175 59.13 -2.40 -18.50
N TYR A 176 59.82 -3.46 -18.03
CA TYR A 176 59.18 -4.51 -17.21
C TYR A 176 58.68 -3.99 -15.87
N LYS A 177 59.46 -3.14 -15.21
CA LYS A 177 59.03 -2.53 -13.97
C LYS A 177 57.77 -1.68 -14.16
N ALA A 178 57.72 -0.84 -15.19
CA ALA A 178 56.56 -0.04 -15.53
C ALA A 178 55.34 -0.91 -15.92
N GLN A 179 55.56 -2.01 -16.64
CA GLN A 179 54.47 -2.96 -16.97
C GLN A 179 53.90 -3.62 -15.72
N ARG A 180 54.75 -4.10 -14.79
CA ARG A 180 54.31 -4.69 -13.54
C ARG A 180 53.49 -3.71 -12.70
N GLU A 181 54.03 -2.49 -12.51
CA GLU A 181 53.32 -1.44 -11.77
C GLU A 181 51.98 -1.11 -12.38
N ALA A 182 51.87 -1.03 -13.71
CA ALA A 182 50.60 -0.80 -14.42
C ALA A 182 49.60 -1.93 -14.23
N ILE A 183 50.05 -3.21 -14.23
CA ILE A 183 49.18 -4.35 -14.00
C ILE A 183 48.70 -4.42 -12.54
N GLU A 184 49.63 -4.17 -11.57
CA GLU A 184 49.25 -4.10 -10.14
C GLU A 184 48.22 -3.00 -9.87
N GLU A 185 48.38 -1.81 -10.51
CA GLU A 185 47.40 -0.72 -10.43
C GLU A 185 46.06 -1.12 -11.04
N MET A 186 46.05 -1.81 -12.20
CA MET A 186 44.83 -2.31 -12.84
C MET A 186 44.13 -3.37 -11.98
N GLU A 187 44.85 -4.30 -11.37
CA GLU A 187 44.32 -5.31 -10.46
C GLU A 187 43.66 -4.64 -9.26
N ALA A 188 44.34 -3.67 -8.61
CA ALA A 188 43.75 -2.93 -7.49
C ALA A 188 42.46 -2.20 -7.88
N LYS A 189 42.43 -1.59 -9.08
CA LYS A 189 41.24 -0.92 -9.58
C LYS A 189 40.08 -1.89 -9.87
N LEU A 190 40.35 -3.05 -10.42
CA LEU A 190 39.32 -4.06 -10.66
C LEU A 190 38.75 -4.63 -9.34
N GLU A 191 39.59 -4.82 -8.32
CA GLU A 191 39.13 -5.22 -6.98
C GLU A 191 38.24 -4.14 -6.33
N GLU A 192 38.59 -2.85 -6.49
CA GLU A 192 37.77 -1.74 -6.02
C GLU A 192 36.42 -1.70 -6.74
N GLU A 193 36.41 -1.81 -8.09
CA GLU A 193 35.18 -1.83 -8.87
C GLU A 193 34.28 -3.02 -8.50
N LYS A 194 34.86 -4.19 -8.25
CA LYS A 194 34.11 -5.35 -7.75
C LYS A 194 33.49 -5.08 -6.39
N ALA A 195 34.25 -4.51 -5.43
CA ALA A 195 33.72 -4.17 -4.12
C ALA A 195 32.54 -3.18 -4.22
N GLN A 196 32.61 -2.21 -5.14
CA GLN A 196 31.50 -1.29 -5.41
C GLN A 196 30.28 -2.01 -5.98
N LEU A 197 30.44 -2.98 -6.89
CA LEU A 197 29.33 -3.78 -7.42
C LEU A 197 28.70 -4.69 -6.37
N ASP A 198 29.51 -5.28 -5.48
CA ASP A 198 29.03 -6.10 -4.36
C ASP A 198 28.20 -5.26 -3.38
N ASP A 199 28.63 -4.00 -3.08
CA ASP A 199 27.88 -3.06 -2.25
C ASP A 199 26.57 -2.65 -2.92
N LEU A 200 26.57 -2.32 -4.22
CA LEU A 200 25.36 -2.03 -4.98
C LEU A 200 24.40 -3.20 -5.01
N GLN A 201 24.90 -4.44 -5.14
CA GLN A 201 24.07 -5.64 -5.07
C GLN A 201 23.41 -5.79 -3.69
N ALA A 202 24.19 -5.56 -2.61
CA ALA A 202 23.67 -5.62 -1.24
C ALA A 202 22.55 -4.58 -1.02
N GLN A 203 22.79 -3.34 -1.45
CA GLN A 203 21.78 -2.26 -1.37
C GLN A 203 20.52 -2.58 -2.19
N ALA A 204 20.66 -3.08 -3.40
CA ALA A 204 19.53 -3.45 -4.24
C ALA A 204 18.71 -4.62 -3.65
N LYS A 205 19.37 -5.62 -3.05
CA LYS A 205 18.72 -6.71 -2.32
C LYS A 205 17.95 -6.22 -1.08
N GLU A 206 18.52 -5.28 -0.34
CA GLU A 206 17.86 -4.65 0.81
C GLU A 206 16.62 -3.87 0.37
N GLN A 207 16.73 -3.08 -0.70
CA GLN A 207 15.60 -2.36 -1.28
C GLN A 207 14.51 -3.33 -1.77
N GLN A 208 14.87 -4.42 -2.45
CA GLN A 208 13.93 -5.45 -2.88
C GLN A 208 13.18 -6.06 -1.70
N ALA A 209 13.87 -6.42 -0.61
CA ALA A 209 13.26 -6.96 0.60
C ALA A 209 12.31 -5.95 1.27
N SER A 210 12.68 -4.68 1.30
CA SER A 210 11.85 -3.59 1.82
C SER A 210 10.57 -3.41 1.02
N ILE A 211 10.67 -3.36 -0.32
CA ILE A 211 9.50 -3.23 -1.21
C ILE A 211 8.62 -4.48 -1.08
N MET A 212 9.19 -5.68 -1.02
CA MET A 212 8.42 -6.91 -0.86
C MET A 212 7.63 -6.93 0.46
N THR A 213 8.21 -6.38 1.53
CA THR A 213 7.53 -6.18 2.81
C THR A 213 6.38 -5.18 2.67
N SER A 214 6.59 -4.07 1.96
CA SER A 214 5.55 -3.06 1.69
C SER A 214 4.43 -3.64 0.83
N VAL A 215 4.73 -4.41 -0.21
CA VAL A 215 3.75 -5.13 -1.03
C VAL A 215 2.86 -6.04 -0.17
N ASN A 216 3.45 -6.82 0.73
CA ASN A 216 2.71 -7.71 1.61
C ASN A 216 1.82 -6.94 2.60
N ASN A 217 2.33 -5.84 3.17
CA ASN A 217 1.56 -4.99 4.06
C ASN A 217 0.38 -4.31 3.33
N THR A 218 0.61 -3.83 2.12
CA THR A 218 -0.44 -3.21 1.29
C THR A 218 -1.50 -4.24 0.90
N LYS A 219 -1.12 -5.47 0.51
CA LYS A 219 -2.07 -6.57 0.25
C LYS A 219 -2.91 -6.91 1.48
N ASN A 220 -2.30 -7.00 2.65
CA ASN A 220 -3.00 -7.25 3.91
C ASN A 220 -3.98 -6.12 4.24
N SER A 221 -3.60 -4.87 4.01
CA SER A 221 -4.47 -3.70 4.18
C SER A 221 -5.67 -3.75 3.23
N ILE A 222 -5.45 -4.04 1.94
CA ILE A 222 -6.53 -4.21 0.94
C ILE A 222 -7.52 -5.31 1.38
N SER A 223 -7.01 -6.43 1.89
CA SER A 223 -7.85 -7.52 2.41
C SER A 223 -8.68 -7.08 3.63
N ALA A 224 -8.06 -6.37 4.57
CA ALA A 224 -8.74 -5.84 5.76
C ALA A 224 -9.84 -4.83 5.37
N TYR A 225 -9.56 -3.89 4.49
CA TYR A 225 -10.56 -2.94 3.98
C TYR A 225 -11.69 -3.64 3.21
N SER A 226 -11.38 -4.69 2.44
CA SER A 226 -12.41 -5.50 1.76
C SER A 226 -13.34 -6.19 2.75
N GLY A 227 -12.81 -6.69 3.87
CA GLY A 227 -13.63 -7.23 4.97
C GLY A 227 -14.52 -6.17 5.61
N GLN A 228 -14.00 -5.00 5.91
CA GLN A 228 -14.77 -3.88 6.49
C GLN A 228 -15.88 -3.40 5.54
N ILE A 229 -15.62 -3.37 4.23
CA ILE A 229 -16.63 -3.02 3.22
C ILE A 229 -17.74 -4.06 3.21
N ALA A 230 -17.43 -5.36 3.27
CA ALA A 230 -18.41 -6.43 3.32
C ALA A 230 -19.27 -6.36 4.59
N GLU A 231 -18.68 -6.09 5.75
CA GLU A 231 -19.43 -5.88 7.01
C GLU A 231 -20.34 -4.66 6.92
N ALA A 232 -19.85 -3.53 6.43
CA ALA A 232 -20.63 -2.32 6.27
C ALA A 232 -21.78 -2.51 5.27
N GLN A 233 -21.56 -3.26 4.19
CA GLN A 233 -22.60 -3.61 3.22
C GLN A 233 -23.70 -4.46 3.87
N ALA A 234 -23.33 -5.47 4.65
CA ALA A 234 -24.30 -6.28 5.38
C ALA A 234 -25.11 -5.44 6.39
N GLN A 235 -24.49 -4.45 7.04
CA GLN A 235 -25.19 -3.51 7.91
C GLN A 235 -26.15 -2.62 7.11
N ALA A 236 -25.76 -2.10 5.95
CA ALA A 236 -26.63 -1.28 5.11
C ALA A 236 -27.83 -2.07 4.60
N ASP A 237 -27.64 -3.34 4.26
CA ASP A 237 -28.71 -4.24 3.83
C ASP A 237 -29.68 -4.56 4.98
N ALA A 238 -29.16 -4.80 6.20
CA ALA A 238 -29.98 -5.01 7.40
C ALA A 238 -30.83 -3.76 7.73
N LEU A 239 -30.23 -2.56 7.65
CA LEU A 239 -30.96 -1.30 7.83
C LEU A 239 -31.99 -1.08 6.74
N GLY A 240 -31.70 -1.49 5.50
CA GLY A 240 -32.67 -1.49 4.39
C GLY A 240 -33.88 -2.36 4.67
N ASN A 241 -33.69 -3.57 5.17
CA ASN A 241 -34.75 -4.49 5.57
C ASN A 241 -35.58 -3.92 6.74
N GLN A 242 -34.92 -3.30 7.72
CA GLN A 242 -35.59 -2.65 8.84
C GLN A 242 -36.48 -1.46 8.39
N ILE A 243 -35.99 -0.64 7.45
CA ILE A 243 -36.78 0.42 6.84
C ILE A 243 -38.04 -0.13 6.13
N ALA A 244 -37.88 -1.23 5.38
CA ALA A 244 -38.99 -1.85 4.69
C ALA A 244 -40.07 -2.44 5.66
N GLU A 245 -39.62 -2.93 6.81
CA GLU A 245 -40.52 -3.38 7.89
C GLU A 245 -41.24 -2.19 8.57
N GLN A 246 -40.54 -1.13 8.85
CA GLN A 246 -41.10 0.10 9.37
C GLN A 246 -42.10 0.73 8.40
N ASP A 247 -41.86 0.69 7.09
CA ASP A 247 -42.82 1.14 6.09
C ASP A 247 -44.16 0.34 6.14
N LYS A 248 -44.06 -0.99 6.31
CA LYS A 248 -45.24 -1.84 6.48
C LYS A 248 -46.02 -1.51 7.76
N ASN A 249 -45.29 -1.30 8.86
CA ASN A 249 -45.90 -0.94 10.15
C ASN A 249 -46.59 0.42 10.08
N ILE A 250 -45.96 1.43 9.49
CA ILE A 250 -46.54 2.75 9.27
C ILE A 250 -47.79 2.66 8.37
N ALA A 251 -47.75 1.83 7.31
CA ALA A 251 -48.91 1.62 6.43
C ALA A 251 -50.09 0.95 7.19
N ALA A 252 -49.79 -0.05 8.04
CA ALA A 252 -50.78 -0.72 8.87
C ALA A 252 -51.43 0.24 9.89
N LEU A 253 -50.60 1.07 10.57
CA LEU A 253 -51.10 2.06 11.50
C LEU A 253 -51.94 3.14 10.82
N LYS A 254 -51.58 3.60 9.63
CA LYS A 254 -52.36 4.53 8.82
C LYS A 254 -53.71 3.93 8.41
N LYS A 255 -53.75 2.65 8.05
CA LYS A 255 -55.01 1.95 7.75
C LYS A 255 -55.89 1.87 8.99
N GLN A 256 -55.35 1.49 10.14
CA GLN A 256 -56.10 1.48 11.41
C GLN A 256 -56.63 2.87 11.78
N LEU A 257 -55.84 3.91 11.58
CA LEU A 257 -56.23 5.29 11.81
C LEU A 257 -57.43 5.68 10.90
N GLN A 258 -57.38 5.32 9.62
CA GLN A 258 -58.50 5.57 8.68
C GLN A 258 -59.78 4.83 9.10
N GLU A 259 -59.66 3.58 9.52
CA GLU A 259 -60.80 2.79 10.01
C GLU A 259 -61.40 3.39 11.27
N GLU A 260 -60.57 3.88 12.20
CA GLU A 260 -61.06 4.49 13.44
C GLU A 260 -61.71 5.88 13.21
N ILE A 261 -61.16 6.68 12.29
CA ILE A 261 -61.79 7.91 11.83
C ILE A 261 -63.13 7.65 11.18
N ALA A 262 -63.26 6.59 10.35
CA ALA A 262 -64.51 6.22 9.71
C ALA A 262 -65.56 5.78 10.74
N LYS A 263 -65.19 4.99 11.75
CA LYS A 263 -66.04 4.60 12.87
C LYS A 263 -66.50 5.78 13.69
N SER A 264 -65.60 6.72 14.00
CA SER A 264 -65.92 7.97 14.74
C SER A 264 -66.92 8.81 13.96
N ARG A 265 -66.75 8.97 12.63
CA ARG A 265 -67.67 9.69 11.77
C ARG A 265 -69.07 9.01 11.68
N LEU A 266 -69.09 7.70 11.65
CA LEU A 266 -70.37 6.94 11.66
C LEU A 266 -71.10 7.08 13.01
N ALA A 267 -70.35 7.00 14.10
CA ALA A 267 -70.90 7.21 15.45
C ALA A 267 -71.41 8.65 15.64
N ALA A 268 -70.67 9.66 15.15
CA ALA A 268 -71.18 11.03 15.16
C ALA A 268 -72.48 11.22 14.33
N LYS A 269 -72.52 10.55 13.17
CA LYS A 269 -73.71 10.57 12.30
C LYS A 269 -74.87 9.87 12.92
N SER A 270 -74.72 8.76 13.64
CA SER A 270 -75.77 8.02 14.35
C SER A 270 -76.21 8.68 15.65
N ALA A 271 -75.37 9.57 16.22
CA ALA A 271 -75.74 10.38 17.37
C ALA A 271 -76.66 11.56 17.04
N TRP A 272 -76.72 11.96 15.77
CA TRP A 272 -77.68 12.93 15.28
C TRP A 272 -79.02 12.19 14.98
N ARG A 273 -79.97 12.22 15.93
CA ARG A 273 -81.32 11.82 15.63
C ARG A 273 -81.90 12.80 14.59
N ASP A 274 -82.52 12.24 13.56
CA ASP A 274 -83.28 13.06 12.63
C ASP A 274 -84.35 13.80 13.45
N ILE A 275 -84.48 15.09 13.27
CA ILE A 275 -85.43 15.93 14.01
C ILE A 275 -86.85 15.48 13.78
N SER A 276 -87.09 14.74 12.69
CA SER A 276 -88.37 14.11 12.35
C SER A 276 -88.72 12.93 13.27
N GLU A 277 -87.75 12.32 13.97
CA GLU A 277 -87.97 11.19 14.89
C GLU A 277 -88.13 11.61 16.34
N VAL A 278 -87.97 12.90 16.64
CA VAL A 278 -88.14 13.46 17.98
C VAL A 278 -89.69 13.73 18.16
N SER A 279 -90.33 12.88 18.94
CA SER A 279 -91.73 13.13 19.32
C SER A 279 -91.70 14.24 20.41
N PHE A 280 -92.14 15.41 20.03
CA PHE A 280 -92.36 16.54 20.98
C PHE A 280 -93.72 16.40 21.63
N ALA A 281 -93.73 16.53 22.96
CA ALA A 281 -95.04 16.70 23.63
C ALA A 281 -95.69 17.99 23.15
N GLU A 282 -97.02 18.07 23.21
CA GLU A 282 -97.81 19.20 22.64
C GLU A 282 -97.39 20.56 23.17
N GLY A 283 -96.83 20.65 24.41
CA GLY A 283 -96.33 21.87 25.00
C GLY A 283 -94.93 22.26 24.52
N ASP A 284 -94.03 21.29 24.13
CA ASP A 284 -92.67 21.51 23.74
C ASP A 284 -92.51 22.17 22.36
N ARG A 285 -93.48 21.89 21.45
CA ARG A 285 -93.53 22.54 20.14
C ARG A 285 -93.83 24.04 20.25
N TYR A 286 -94.68 24.46 21.23
CA TYR A 286 -94.98 25.84 21.48
C TYR A 286 -93.78 26.59 22.09
N LEU A 287 -93.06 25.94 23.01
CA LEU A 287 -91.87 26.48 23.63
C LEU A 287 -90.76 26.65 22.62
N LEU A 288 -90.52 25.63 21.74
CA LEU A 288 -89.52 25.70 20.70
C LEU A 288 -89.84 26.75 19.64
N ALA A 289 -91.15 26.86 19.23
CA ALA A 289 -91.58 27.91 18.31
C ALA A 289 -91.42 29.30 18.88
N ASN A 290 -91.71 29.51 20.17
CA ASN A 290 -91.48 30.75 20.84
C ASN A 290 -90.01 31.07 21.00
N LEU A 291 -89.14 30.09 21.29
CA LEU A 291 -87.69 30.27 21.37
C LEU A 291 -87.08 30.71 20.04
N ILE A 292 -87.54 30.03 18.95
CA ILE A 292 -87.10 30.37 17.58
C ILE A 292 -87.60 31.77 17.19
N TYR A 293 -88.83 32.14 17.62
CA TYR A 293 -89.39 33.47 17.34
C TYR A 293 -88.71 34.57 18.11
N CYS A 294 -88.19 34.27 19.34
CA CYS A 294 -87.42 35.22 20.13
C CYS A 294 -85.97 35.43 19.67
N GLU A 295 -85.39 34.40 19.00
CA GLU A 295 -84.04 34.51 18.46
C GLU A 295 -84.03 35.02 17.01
N ALA A 296 -85.07 34.90 16.27
CA ALA A 296 -85.17 35.29 14.84
C ALA A 296 -85.89 36.67 14.62
N GLY A 297 -86.30 37.38 15.68
CA GLY A 297 -86.97 38.66 15.65
C GLY A 297 -86.06 39.86 15.69
#